data_0475befd9aeff6dc777d4f327938cacb
#
_entry.id   0475befd9aeff6dc777d4f327938cacb
#
_cell.length_a   1.000
_cell.length_b   1.000
_cell.length_c   1.000
_cell.angle_alpha   90.00
_cell.angle_beta   90.00
_cell.angle_gamma   90.00
#
_symmetry.space_group_name_H-M   'P 1'
#
loop_
_entity.id
_entity.type
_entity.pdbx_description
1 polymer ?
#
loop_
_entity_poly.entity_id
_entity_poly.type
_entity_poly.pdbx_seq_one_letter_code
_entity_poly.pdbx_strand_id
1 'polypeptide(L)'
;MTGEQTAVVERYLALLFDPAATSARLADLLHDDVVFVEHPNQVSPQGSRRDRSALLASFEAGRRLMAEQRLDDLEVLPAGDYVVARAAWSGTLAVDAAPLRAGSTLRARLAMFFIVRDGRVFRQENYDCYEPLPVAGGS
;
A
#
# COMPACT_ATOMS: atom_id res chain seq x y z
N MET A 1 -11.13 2.14 21.19
CA MET A 1 -10.14 1.25 21.78
C MET A 1 -9.05 0.96 20.79
N THR A 2 -7.80 1.11 21.23
CA THR A 2 -6.63 0.97 20.34
C THR A 2 -6.55 -0.39 19.66
N GLY A 3 -6.94 -1.48 20.36
CA GLY A 3 -6.91 -2.82 19.78
C GLY A 3 -7.84 -3.00 18.60
N GLU A 4 -8.99 -2.35 18.59
CA GLU A 4 -9.94 -2.42 17.47
C GLU A 4 -9.40 -1.69 16.26
N GLN A 5 -8.79 -0.53 16.46
CA GLN A 5 -8.20 0.25 15.36
C GLN A 5 -7.01 -0.49 14.76
N THR A 6 -6.16 -1.07 15.59
CA THR A 6 -5.03 -1.88 15.14
C THR A 6 -5.53 -3.08 14.32
N ALA A 7 -6.60 -3.75 14.77
CA ALA A 7 -7.16 -4.89 14.05
C ALA A 7 -7.71 -4.50 12.69
N VAL A 8 -8.32 -3.32 12.57
CA VAL A 8 -8.80 -2.81 11.27
C VAL A 8 -7.63 -2.65 10.31
N VAL A 9 -6.53 -2.04 10.75
CA VAL A 9 -5.35 -1.81 9.92
C VAL A 9 -4.72 -3.16 9.52
N GLU A 10 -4.61 -4.09 10.46
CA GLU A 10 -4.07 -5.42 10.16
C GLU A 10 -4.91 -6.13 9.10
N ARG A 11 -6.24 -6.08 9.23
CA ARG A 11 -7.14 -6.69 8.27
C ARG A 11 -7.07 -6.02 6.90
N TYR A 12 -7.00 -4.69 6.88
CA TYR A 12 -6.84 -3.92 5.65
C TYR A 12 -5.55 -4.30 4.92
N LEU A 13 -4.43 -4.35 5.61
CA LEU A 13 -3.15 -4.70 5.01
C LEU A 13 -3.13 -6.15 4.51
N ALA A 14 -3.76 -7.06 5.26
CA ALA A 14 -3.86 -8.46 4.83
C ALA A 14 -4.65 -8.58 3.52
N LEU A 15 -5.77 -7.85 3.38
CA LEU A 15 -6.57 -7.85 2.16
C LEU A 15 -5.85 -7.19 0.99
N LEU A 16 -5.13 -6.10 1.27
CA LEU A 16 -4.44 -5.33 0.24
C LEU A 16 -3.44 -6.19 -0.55
N PHE A 17 -2.80 -7.14 0.11
CA PHE A 17 -1.78 -7.99 -0.48
C PHE A 17 -2.22 -9.45 -0.67
N ASP A 18 -3.50 -9.76 -0.44
CA ASP A 18 -4.06 -11.09 -0.66
C ASP A 18 -4.49 -11.21 -2.13
N PRO A 19 -3.87 -12.12 -2.92
CA PRO A 19 -4.24 -12.26 -4.33
C PRO A 19 -5.70 -12.71 -4.54
N ALA A 20 -6.34 -13.26 -3.53
CA ALA A 20 -7.74 -13.68 -3.61
C ALA A 20 -8.73 -12.58 -3.19
N ALA A 21 -8.26 -11.45 -2.65
CA ALA A 21 -9.13 -10.39 -2.20
C ALA A 21 -9.77 -9.65 -3.38
N THR A 22 -10.98 -9.15 -3.16
CA THR A 22 -11.71 -8.36 -4.14
C THR A 22 -11.75 -6.90 -3.73
N SER A 23 -11.94 -6.00 -4.70
CA SER A 23 -12.11 -4.58 -4.38
C SER A 23 -13.34 -4.34 -3.52
N ALA A 24 -14.40 -5.15 -3.65
CA ALA A 24 -15.59 -5.04 -2.81
C ALA A 24 -15.26 -5.29 -1.33
N ARG A 25 -14.46 -6.30 -1.04
CA ARG A 25 -14.02 -6.59 0.34
C ARG A 25 -13.13 -5.49 0.90
N LEU A 26 -12.23 -4.98 0.07
CA LEU A 26 -11.36 -3.87 0.47
C LEU A 26 -12.21 -2.62 0.74
N ALA A 27 -13.20 -2.35 -0.10
CA ALA A 27 -14.09 -1.21 0.04
C ALA A 27 -14.81 -1.19 1.39
N ASP A 28 -15.15 -2.36 1.93
CA ASP A 28 -15.81 -2.47 3.23
C ASP A 28 -14.95 -1.95 4.39
N LEU A 29 -13.65 -1.90 4.22
CA LEU A 29 -12.70 -1.40 5.22
C LEU A 29 -12.32 0.06 5.00
N LEU A 30 -12.78 0.69 3.93
CA LEU A 30 -12.49 2.08 3.62
C LEU A 30 -13.66 2.97 3.98
N HIS A 31 -13.41 4.00 4.76
CA HIS A 31 -14.41 5.03 5.08
C HIS A 31 -14.82 5.74 3.78
N ASP A 32 -16.08 6.22 3.70
CA ASP A 32 -16.56 6.93 2.52
C ASP A 32 -15.71 8.15 2.18
N ASP A 33 -15.16 8.81 3.20
CA ASP A 33 -14.36 10.03 3.06
C ASP A 33 -12.86 9.76 3.19
N VAL A 34 -12.43 8.52 2.96
CA VAL A 34 -11.02 8.16 3.10
C VAL A 34 -10.12 8.98 2.18
N VAL A 35 -8.96 9.34 2.69
CA VAL A 35 -7.91 10.02 1.93
C VAL A 35 -6.62 9.22 2.08
N PHE A 36 -6.03 8.89 0.96
CA PHE A 36 -4.71 8.28 0.89
C PHE A 36 -3.71 9.31 0.37
N VAL A 37 -2.60 9.46 1.07
CA VAL A 37 -1.51 10.33 0.66
C VAL A 37 -0.25 9.48 0.52
N GLU A 38 0.31 9.49 -0.68
CA GLU A 38 1.62 8.89 -0.94
C GLU A 38 2.62 10.02 -1.12
N HIS A 39 3.64 10.06 -0.26
CA HIS A 39 4.68 11.08 -0.38
C HIS A 39 5.62 10.77 -1.56
N PRO A 40 6.26 11.78 -2.15
CA PRO A 40 7.16 11.60 -3.28
C PRO A 40 8.21 10.52 -3.03
N ASN A 41 8.39 9.66 -4.02
CA ASN A 41 9.34 8.55 -3.96
C ASN A 41 9.81 8.21 -5.38
N GLN A 42 10.71 7.25 -5.52
CA GLN A 42 11.30 6.92 -6.81
C GLN A 42 10.29 6.42 -7.86
N VAL A 43 9.23 5.76 -7.40
CA VAL A 43 8.19 5.22 -8.30
C VAL A 43 7.15 6.28 -8.63
N SER A 44 6.88 7.17 -7.69
CA SER A 44 5.92 8.25 -7.82
C SER A 44 6.59 9.57 -7.40
N PRO A 45 7.38 10.18 -8.29
CA PRO A 45 8.23 11.33 -7.92
C PRO A 45 7.46 12.54 -7.40
N GLN A 46 6.19 12.70 -7.79
CA GLN A 46 5.35 13.80 -7.32
C GLN A 46 4.42 13.40 -6.17
N GLY A 47 4.47 12.13 -5.78
CA GLY A 47 3.53 11.58 -4.83
C GLY A 47 2.14 11.47 -5.42
N SER A 48 1.15 11.20 -4.58
CA SER A 48 -0.24 11.14 -5.01
C SER A 48 -1.19 11.38 -3.85
N ARG A 49 -2.41 11.77 -4.18
CA ARG A 49 -3.50 11.91 -3.23
C ARG A 49 -4.73 11.25 -3.87
N ARG A 50 -5.34 10.31 -3.15
CA ARG A 50 -6.45 9.53 -3.69
C ARG A 50 -7.62 9.50 -2.72
N ASP A 51 -8.82 9.62 -3.28
CA ASP A 51 -10.06 9.35 -2.56
C ASP A 51 -10.39 7.86 -2.62
N ARG A 52 -11.53 7.47 -2.09
CA ARG A 52 -11.96 6.08 -2.03
C ARG A 52 -12.02 5.43 -3.42
N SER A 53 -12.62 6.10 -4.37
CA SER A 53 -12.75 5.61 -5.75
C SER A 53 -11.39 5.40 -6.39
N ALA A 54 -10.49 6.38 -6.26
CA ALA A 54 -9.14 6.29 -6.81
C ALA A 54 -8.30 5.20 -6.13
N LEU A 55 -8.49 4.99 -4.81
CA LEU A 55 -7.81 3.91 -4.09
C LEU A 55 -8.23 2.54 -4.63
N LEU A 56 -9.53 2.34 -4.82
CA LEU A 56 -10.04 1.07 -5.34
C LEU A 56 -9.56 0.82 -6.76
N ALA A 57 -9.52 1.85 -7.60
CA ALA A 57 -8.97 1.76 -8.95
C ALA A 57 -7.48 1.42 -8.93
N SER A 58 -6.71 2.02 -8.01
CA SER A 58 -5.29 1.70 -7.84
C SER A 58 -5.07 0.27 -7.39
N PHE A 59 -5.93 -0.24 -6.51
CA PHE A 59 -5.85 -1.63 -6.07
C PHE A 59 -6.00 -2.59 -7.26
N GLU A 60 -6.99 -2.36 -8.10
CA GLU A 60 -7.22 -3.18 -9.29
C GLU A 60 -6.07 -3.06 -10.30
N ALA A 61 -5.57 -1.84 -10.53
CA ALA A 61 -4.44 -1.62 -11.43
C ALA A 61 -3.19 -2.32 -10.91
N GLY A 62 -2.93 -2.25 -9.61
CA GLY A 62 -1.78 -2.91 -8.98
C GLY A 62 -1.83 -4.42 -9.12
N ARG A 63 -3.00 -5.01 -9.04
CA ARG A 63 -3.18 -6.45 -9.21
C ARG A 63 -2.84 -6.91 -10.64
N ARG A 64 -3.12 -6.09 -11.63
CA ARG A 64 -2.76 -6.39 -13.02
C ARG A 64 -1.29 -6.13 -13.30
N LEU A 65 -0.71 -5.14 -12.62
CA LEU A 65 0.69 -4.77 -12.82
C LEU A 65 1.64 -5.77 -12.18
N MET A 66 1.27 -6.34 -11.04
CA MET A 66 2.14 -7.20 -10.25
C MET A 66 1.79 -8.67 -10.40
N ALA A 67 2.79 -9.50 -10.72
CA ALA A 67 2.65 -10.95 -10.70
C ALA A 67 2.61 -11.47 -9.27
N GLU A 68 3.36 -10.82 -8.38
CA GLU A 68 3.50 -11.23 -6.99
C GLU A 68 3.81 -10.01 -6.13
N GLN A 69 3.25 -9.96 -4.92
CA GLN A 69 3.59 -8.97 -3.91
C GLN A 69 3.69 -9.63 -2.55
N ARG A 70 4.62 -9.14 -1.73
CA ARG A 70 4.81 -9.63 -0.37
C ARG A 70 5.00 -8.48 0.59
N LEU A 71 4.48 -8.66 1.79
CA LEU A 71 4.71 -7.76 2.91
C LEU A 71 5.36 -8.58 4.01
N ASP A 72 6.59 -8.25 4.36
CA ASP A 72 7.36 -8.96 5.39
C ASP A 72 7.65 -8.02 6.56
N ASP A 73 7.95 -8.62 7.71
CA ASP A 73 8.37 -7.89 8.92
C ASP A 73 7.36 -6.81 9.34
N LEU A 74 6.07 -7.12 9.17
CA LEU A 74 5.01 -6.16 9.50
C LEU A 74 4.92 -5.95 11.00
N GLU A 75 4.97 -4.67 11.40
CA GLU A 75 4.67 -4.23 12.76
C GLU A 75 3.53 -3.22 12.70
N VAL A 76 2.52 -3.41 13.54
CA VAL A 76 1.38 -2.49 13.62
C VAL A 76 1.27 -2.03 15.06
N LEU A 77 1.37 -0.73 15.29
CA LEU A 77 1.47 -0.15 16.63
C LEU A 77 0.44 0.97 16.82
N PRO A 78 -0.24 0.98 17.97
CA PRO A 78 -1.08 2.14 18.31
C PRO A 78 -0.20 3.33 18.72
N ALA A 79 -0.57 4.53 18.29
CA ALA A 79 0.17 5.76 18.57
C ALA A 79 -0.79 6.92 18.69
N GLY A 80 -1.51 7.03 19.81
CA GLY A 80 -2.52 8.07 20.03
C GLY A 80 -3.68 7.90 19.05
N ASP A 81 -3.95 8.96 18.28
CA ASP A 81 -5.00 8.92 17.27
C ASP A 81 -4.60 8.17 16.01
N TYR A 82 -3.33 7.80 15.92
CA TYR A 82 -2.79 7.06 14.77
C TYR A 82 -2.60 5.59 15.08
N VAL A 83 -2.69 4.79 14.02
CA VAL A 83 -2.10 3.46 14.00
C VAL A 83 -0.93 3.55 13.03
N VAL A 84 0.25 3.14 13.47
CA VAL A 84 1.45 3.18 12.65
C VAL A 84 1.81 1.76 12.24
N ALA A 85 2.09 1.57 10.97
CA ALA A 85 2.55 0.28 10.46
C ALA A 85 3.87 0.48 9.72
N ARG A 86 4.77 -0.47 9.88
CA ARG A 86 5.97 -0.50 9.07
C ARG A 86 6.20 -1.91 8.56
N ALA A 87 6.79 -2.02 7.37
CA ALA A 87 7.02 -3.32 6.75
C ALA A 87 8.08 -3.22 5.65
N ALA A 88 8.57 -4.38 5.23
CA ALA A 88 9.35 -4.52 4.01
C ALA A 88 8.41 -5.05 2.93
N TRP A 89 8.35 -4.36 1.81
CA TRP A 89 7.53 -4.75 0.67
C TRP A 89 8.40 -5.19 -0.49
N SER A 90 7.96 -6.22 -1.21
CA SER A 90 8.55 -6.60 -2.48
C SER A 90 7.45 -6.90 -3.49
N GLY A 91 7.71 -6.59 -4.75
CA GLY A 91 6.77 -6.86 -5.83
C GLY A 91 7.50 -7.21 -7.11
N THR A 92 6.96 -8.17 -7.84
CA THR A 92 7.49 -8.59 -9.13
C THR A 92 6.51 -8.19 -10.22
N LEU A 93 6.99 -7.48 -11.24
CA LEU A 93 6.15 -7.00 -12.33
C LEU A 93 5.67 -8.15 -13.21
N ALA A 94 4.37 -8.14 -13.51
CA ALA A 94 3.76 -9.08 -14.46
C ALA A 94 3.93 -8.60 -15.90
N VAL A 95 4.08 -7.30 -16.10
CA VAL A 95 4.14 -6.64 -17.41
C VAL A 95 5.24 -5.60 -17.42
N ASP A 96 5.64 -5.16 -18.60
CA ASP A 96 6.59 -4.05 -18.72
C ASP A 96 5.95 -2.77 -18.21
N ALA A 97 6.73 -2.01 -17.45
CA ALA A 97 6.36 -0.67 -16.97
C ALA A 97 7.60 0.20 -17.11
N ALA A 98 7.78 0.76 -18.31
CA ALA A 98 9.00 1.46 -18.69
C ALA A 98 9.46 2.45 -17.60
N PRO A 99 10.75 2.48 -17.25
CA PRO A 99 11.86 1.73 -17.85
C PRO A 99 12.03 0.30 -17.34
N LEU A 100 11.12 -0.19 -16.50
CA LEU A 100 11.20 -1.51 -15.89
C LEU A 100 10.57 -2.57 -16.78
N ARG A 101 11.07 -3.80 -16.70
CA ARG A 101 10.57 -4.92 -17.50
C ARG A 101 9.80 -5.91 -16.63
N ALA A 102 8.90 -6.64 -17.27
CA ALA A 102 8.24 -7.79 -16.65
C ALA A 102 9.28 -8.72 -16.04
N GLY A 103 8.98 -9.26 -14.87
CA GLY A 103 9.91 -10.10 -14.11
C GLY A 103 10.84 -9.35 -13.19
N SER A 104 10.93 -8.02 -13.32
CA SER A 104 11.72 -7.19 -12.40
C SER A 104 11.10 -7.20 -11.02
N THR A 105 11.95 -7.27 -9.99
CA THR A 105 11.52 -7.18 -8.59
C THR A 105 11.87 -5.83 -8.02
N LEU A 106 10.87 -5.17 -7.43
CA LEU A 106 11.05 -3.93 -6.67
C LEU A 106 10.98 -4.24 -5.19
N ARG A 107 11.74 -3.48 -4.40
CA ARG A 107 11.73 -3.60 -2.93
C ARG A 107 11.64 -2.23 -2.31
N ALA A 108 10.90 -2.14 -1.20
CA ALA A 108 10.74 -0.88 -0.48
C ALA A 108 10.60 -1.13 1.01
N ARG A 109 10.97 -0.14 1.79
CA ARG A 109 10.62 -0.04 3.20
C ARG A 109 9.46 0.93 3.32
N LEU A 110 8.40 0.49 3.99
CA LEU A 110 7.18 1.27 4.11
C LEU A 110 7.00 1.75 5.54
N ALA A 111 6.66 3.03 5.69
CA ALA A 111 6.13 3.57 6.94
C ALA A 111 4.76 4.14 6.62
N MET A 112 3.74 3.68 7.32
CA MET A 112 2.35 4.00 7.04
C MET A 112 1.67 4.51 8.30
N PHE A 113 0.99 5.66 8.18
CA PHE A 113 0.24 6.26 9.28
C PHE A 113 -1.23 6.22 8.94
N PHE A 114 -2.03 5.60 9.83
CA PHE A 114 -3.46 5.43 9.62
C PHE A 114 -4.26 6.18 10.67
N ILE A 115 -5.42 6.70 10.26
CA ILE A 115 -6.48 7.09 11.17
C ILE A 115 -7.68 6.21 10.85
N VAL A 116 -8.24 5.59 11.89
CA VAL A 116 -9.41 4.71 11.77
C VAL A 116 -10.61 5.42 12.39
N ARG A 117 -11.73 5.44 11.68
CA ARG A 117 -13.02 5.98 12.16
C ARG A 117 -14.14 5.04 11.76
N ASP A 118 -15.07 4.82 12.67
CA ASP A 118 -16.23 3.98 12.43
C ASP A 118 -15.85 2.57 11.96
N GLY A 119 -14.74 2.04 12.48
CA GLY A 119 -14.25 0.72 12.12
C GLY A 119 -13.66 0.62 10.71
N ARG A 120 -13.33 1.75 10.09
CA ARG A 120 -12.82 1.83 8.72
C ARG A 120 -11.60 2.72 8.64
N VAL A 121 -10.75 2.47 7.65
CA VAL A 121 -9.60 3.34 7.37
C VAL A 121 -10.13 4.68 6.86
N PHE A 122 -9.85 5.74 7.60
CA PHE A 122 -10.26 7.10 7.28
C PHE A 122 -9.15 7.88 6.59
N ARG A 123 -7.89 7.62 6.97
CA ARG A 123 -6.73 8.26 6.38
C ARG A 123 -5.57 7.29 6.37
N GLN A 124 -4.84 7.28 5.29
CA GLN A 124 -3.58 6.55 5.17
C GLN A 124 -2.55 7.48 4.57
N GLU A 125 -1.38 7.53 5.17
CA GLU A 125 -0.27 8.34 4.69
C GLU A 125 0.97 7.46 4.62
N ASN A 126 1.56 7.36 3.42
CA ASN A 126 2.69 6.46 3.16
C ASN A 126 3.97 7.22 2.89
N TYR A 127 5.03 6.72 3.52
CA TYR A 127 6.42 7.12 3.27
C TYR A 127 7.13 5.88 2.75
N ASP A 128 7.27 5.77 1.42
CA ASP A 128 7.82 4.59 0.76
C ASP A 128 9.26 4.85 0.35
N CYS A 129 10.18 4.05 0.90
CA CYS A 129 11.61 4.16 0.60
C CYS A 129 12.00 2.97 -0.28
N TYR A 130 12.12 3.19 -1.57
CA TYR A 130 12.50 2.16 -2.52
C TYR A 130 14.00 1.92 -2.53
N GLU A 131 14.39 0.65 -2.65
CA GLU A 131 15.76 0.30 -3.02
C GLU A 131 16.02 0.76 -4.46
N PRO A 132 17.28 0.88 -4.88
CA PRO A 132 17.56 1.26 -6.26
C PRO A 132 16.79 0.39 -7.25
N LEU A 133 16.13 1.03 -8.22
CA LEU A 133 15.26 0.33 -9.16
C LEU A 133 16.09 -0.53 -10.12
N PRO A 134 15.64 -1.76 -10.46
CA PRO A 134 16.37 -2.65 -11.36
C PRO A 134 16.18 -2.23 -12.82
N VAL A 135 16.79 -1.11 -13.20
CA VAL A 135 16.67 -0.56 -14.55
C VAL A 135 17.63 -1.28 -15.50
N ALA A 136 17.11 -1.79 -16.61
CA ALA A 136 17.90 -2.48 -17.62
C ALA A 136 18.94 -1.52 -18.23
N GLY A 137 20.20 -1.96 -18.30
CA GLY A 137 21.29 -1.16 -18.82
C GLY A 137 21.81 -0.10 -17.85
N GLY A 138 21.28 -0.04 -16.64
CA GLY A 138 21.78 0.79 -15.58
C GLY A 138 23.08 0.22 -15.05
N SER A 139 24.13 0.97 -15.11
CA SER A 139 25.42 0.54 -14.60
C SER A 139 25.76 1.25 -13.31
#